data_07a1c723526535719f231e68eaac68e1
#
_entry.id   07a1c723526535719f231e68eaac68e1
#
_cell.length_a   1.000
_cell.length_b   1.000
_cell.length_c   1.000
_cell.angle_alpha   90.00
_cell.angle_beta   90.00
_cell.angle_gamma   90.00
#
_symmetry.space_group_name_H-M   'P 1'
#
loop_
_entity.id
_entity.type
_entity.pdbx_description
1 polymer ?
#
loop_
_entity_poly.entity_id
_entity_poly.type
_entity_poly.pdbx_seq_one_letter_code
_entity_poly.pdbx_strand_id
1 'polypeptide(L)'
;MMQAYRTEGNYRSAAHLGSTELRAAMAGREILQATALAFDTQRQLRFELGGVKAVMPFAQCVDGAENGTVRDIAVLTRVGRPTCFVIEGMDTDPDGQPFYRLSRAEAQRMCKAEYLDSLNPGDILPCTVTHIEPFGAFCDVGCGISALLPIDCLSVSRIASPADRVSVGQQILCVIKNRDAQGRFVLSIRELLGTWAENAAGFTVGETVVGIVRSVEEYGTFIEIAPNLAGLAESCAGLTPGQAVSVYIKNILPEKMKIKLVIVNHALSQSHRFELRYFITEGHLDHWLYSTPESHKRIETDFSVMACNPA
;
A
#
# COMPACT_ATOMS: atom_id res chain seq x y z
N MET A 1 9.79 -8.63 -24.62
CA MET A 1 9.51 -7.48 -23.73
C MET A 1 8.98 -8.07 -22.43
N MET A 2 9.64 -7.88 -21.28
CA MET A 2 9.12 -8.38 -19.99
C MET A 2 7.77 -7.74 -19.73
N GLN A 3 6.79 -8.55 -19.34
CA GLN A 3 5.46 -8.05 -18.96
C GLN A 3 5.58 -7.22 -17.67
N ALA A 4 5.09 -5.99 -17.70
CA ALA A 4 5.06 -5.15 -16.49
C ALA A 4 3.90 -5.59 -15.60
N TYR A 5 4.19 -6.18 -14.43
CA TYR A 5 3.18 -6.52 -13.44
C TYR A 5 2.67 -5.26 -12.71
N ARG A 6 1.35 -5.15 -12.59
CA ARG A 6 0.66 -3.98 -12.04
C ARG A 6 -0.35 -4.40 -10.98
N THR A 7 -0.79 -3.46 -10.19
CA THR A 7 -1.90 -3.66 -9.25
C THR A 7 -3.24 -3.69 -10.00
N GLU A 8 -4.24 -4.35 -9.47
CA GLU A 8 -5.60 -4.38 -10.04
C GLU A 8 -6.16 -2.95 -10.17
N GLY A 9 -6.85 -2.68 -11.24
CA GLY A 9 -7.29 -1.35 -11.64
C GLY A 9 -6.35 -0.64 -12.64
N ASN A 10 -5.13 -1.15 -12.84
CA ASN A 10 -4.10 -0.53 -13.69
C ASN A 10 -3.72 -1.36 -14.93
N TYR A 11 -4.42 -2.45 -15.18
CA TYR A 11 -4.26 -3.25 -16.40
C TYR A 11 -5.12 -2.71 -17.56
N ARG A 12 -4.81 -3.14 -18.77
CA ARG A 12 -5.63 -2.86 -19.95
C ARG A 12 -7.03 -3.47 -19.78
N SER A 13 -8.07 -2.64 -19.95
CA SER A 13 -9.45 -3.10 -19.83
C SER A 13 -9.84 -3.98 -21.02
N ALA A 14 -10.39 -5.14 -20.74
CA ALA A 14 -10.92 -6.05 -21.74
C ALA A 14 -12.37 -5.77 -22.15
N ALA A 15 -13.06 -4.86 -21.45
CA ALA A 15 -14.49 -4.60 -21.65
C ALA A 15 -14.86 -4.14 -23.09
N HIS A 16 -13.92 -3.45 -23.75
CA HIS A 16 -14.14 -2.85 -25.07
C HIS A 16 -13.25 -3.44 -26.16
N LEU A 17 -12.50 -4.51 -25.89
CA LEU A 17 -11.63 -5.14 -26.86
C LEU A 17 -12.43 -5.96 -27.88
N GLY A 18 -12.06 -5.86 -29.15
CA GLY A 18 -12.62 -6.67 -30.22
C GLY A 18 -12.16 -8.14 -30.14
N SER A 19 -12.86 -9.04 -30.84
CA SER A 19 -12.55 -10.47 -30.83
C SER A 19 -11.12 -10.81 -31.29
N THR A 20 -10.57 -10.02 -32.22
CA THR A 20 -9.19 -10.19 -32.70
C THR A 20 -8.18 -9.85 -31.60
N GLU A 21 -8.39 -8.75 -30.87
CA GLU A 21 -7.54 -8.33 -29.78
C GLU A 21 -7.61 -9.32 -28.60
N LEU A 22 -8.79 -9.80 -28.24
CA LEU A 22 -8.99 -10.80 -27.19
C LEU A 22 -8.29 -12.13 -27.54
N ARG A 23 -8.35 -12.57 -28.80
CA ARG A 23 -7.60 -13.76 -29.26
C ARG A 23 -6.09 -13.54 -29.24
N ALA A 24 -5.61 -12.36 -29.60
CA ALA A 24 -4.19 -12.01 -29.51
C ALA A 24 -3.72 -11.99 -28.04
N ALA A 25 -4.50 -11.39 -27.15
CA ALA A 25 -4.21 -11.38 -25.71
C ALA A 25 -4.21 -12.80 -25.11
N MET A 26 -5.14 -13.66 -25.52
CA MET A 26 -5.18 -15.06 -25.12
C MET A 26 -3.92 -15.81 -25.59
N ALA A 27 -3.56 -15.69 -26.85
CA ALA A 27 -2.35 -16.32 -27.43
C ALA A 27 -1.06 -15.84 -26.76
N GLY A 28 -0.98 -14.54 -26.45
CA GLY A 28 0.16 -13.90 -25.78
C GLY A 28 0.13 -14.04 -24.25
N ARG A 29 -0.87 -14.67 -23.67
CA ARG A 29 -1.09 -14.75 -22.20
C ARG A 29 -1.02 -13.38 -21.52
N GLU A 30 -1.54 -12.35 -22.22
CA GLU A 30 -1.57 -10.98 -21.71
C GLU A 30 -2.49 -10.90 -20.48
N ILE A 31 -2.02 -10.24 -19.43
CA ILE A 31 -2.88 -9.96 -18.27
C ILE A 31 -3.75 -8.76 -18.61
N LEU A 32 -5.04 -8.99 -18.63
CA LEU A 32 -6.09 -8.00 -18.82
C LEU A 32 -6.88 -7.80 -17.52
N GLN A 33 -7.81 -6.84 -17.52
CA GLN A 33 -8.77 -6.66 -16.43
C GLN A 33 -10.17 -6.35 -16.96
N ALA A 34 -11.16 -6.69 -16.16
CA ALA A 34 -12.54 -6.24 -16.32
C ALA A 34 -13.24 -6.19 -14.95
N THR A 35 -14.36 -5.47 -14.87
CA THR A 35 -15.18 -5.45 -13.65
C THR A 35 -15.97 -6.74 -13.55
N ALA A 36 -15.88 -7.44 -12.41
CA ALA A 36 -16.70 -8.61 -12.14
C ALA A 36 -18.16 -8.17 -11.93
N LEU A 37 -19.09 -8.73 -12.69
CA LEU A 37 -20.49 -8.32 -12.71
C LEU A 37 -21.33 -9.01 -11.64
N ALA A 38 -21.08 -10.30 -11.40
CA ALA A 38 -21.83 -11.12 -10.45
C ALA A 38 -21.01 -12.34 -10.03
N PHE A 39 -21.40 -12.94 -8.91
CA PHE A 39 -21.02 -14.30 -8.52
C PHE A 39 -22.27 -15.18 -8.56
N ASP A 40 -22.23 -16.26 -9.34
CA ASP A 40 -23.41 -17.06 -9.62
C ASP A 40 -23.55 -18.31 -8.74
N THR A 41 -24.64 -19.04 -8.92
CA THR A 41 -24.95 -20.27 -8.18
C THR A 41 -24.01 -21.43 -8.52
N GLN A 42 -23.29 -21.36 -9.65
CA GLN A 42 -22.27 -22.33 -10.04
C GLN A 42 -20.89 -21.97 -9.44
N ARG A 43 -20.85 -21.00 -8.53
CA ARG A 43 -19.62 -20.49 -7.89
C ARG A 43 -18.62 -19.96 -8.91
N GLN A 44 -19.08 -19.10 -9.82
CA GLN A 44 -18.24 -18.45 -10.84
C GLN A 44 -18.44 -16.94 -10.79
N LEU A 45 -17.36 -16.18 -10.97
CA LEU A 45 -17.46 -14.76 -11.28
C LEU A 45 -17.79 -14.59 -12.76
N ARG A 46 -18.74 -13.72 -13.04
CA ARG A 46 -19.17 -13.38 -14.41
C ARG A 46 -18.61 -12.05 -14.85
N PHE A 47 -18.22 -12.01 -16.11
CA PHE A 47 -17.68 -10.82 -16.78
C PHE A 47 -18.29 -10.70 -18.17
N GLU A 48 -18.06 -9.55 -18.80
CA GLU A 48 -18.33 -9.31 -20.22
C GLU A 48 -17.09 -8.71 -20.86
N LEU A 49 -16.63 -9.30 -21.97
CA LEU A 49 -15.45 -8.88 -22.71
C LEU A 49 -15.85 -8.62 -24.15
N GLY A 50 -15.85 -7.35 -24.59
CA GLY A 50 -16.23 -6.99 -25.97
C GLY A 50 -17.61 -7.49 -26.40
N GLY A 51 -18.58 -7.52 -25.46
CA GLY A 51 -19.94 -8.03 -25.70
C GLY A 51 -20.09 -9.55 -25.62
N VAL A 52 -19.02 -10.29 -25.29
CA VAL A 52 -19.05 -11.76 -25.12
C VAL A 52 -19.00 -12.09 -23.64
N LYS A 53 -19.80 -13.05 -23.20
CA LYS A 53 -19.77 -13.57 -21.83
C LYS A 53 -18.39 -14.11 -21.49
N ALA A 54 -17.97 -13.93 -20.24
CA ALA A 54 -16.78 -14.57 -19.71
C ALA A 54 -17.03 -15.05 -18.28
N VAL A 55 -16.43 -16.16 -17.91
CA VAL A 55 -16.57 -16.77 -16.59
C VAL A 55 -15.21 -17.07 -15.97
N MET A 56 -15.14 -16.93 -14.66
CA MET A 56 -13.98 -17.31 -13.87
C MET A 56 -14.47 -18.25 -12.77
N PRO A 57 -14.20 -19.57 -12.88
CA PRO A 57 -14.56 -20.53 -11.84
C PRO A 57 -13.90 -20.17 -10.50
N PHE A 58 -14.52 -20.54 -9.39
CA PHE A 58 -14.01 -20.26 -8.05
C PHE A 58 -12.55 -20.65 -7.87
N ALA A 59 -12.16 -21.84 -8.35
CA ALA A 59 -10.77 -22.32 -8.29
C ALA A 59 -9.78 -21.42 -9.04
N GLN A 60 -10.26 -20.62 -10.00
CA GLN A 60 -9.45 -19.69 -10.79
C GLN A 60 -9.53 -18.24 -10.30
N CYS A 61 -10.30 -17.98 -9.23
CA CYS A 61 -10.44 -16.61 -8.71
C CYS A 61 -9.24 -16.14 -7.85
N VAL A 62 -8.57 -17.08 -7.20
CA VAL A 62 -7.40 -16.80 -6.33
C VAL A 62 -6.46 -17.98 -6.41
N ASP A 63 -5.16 -17.72 -6.49
CA ASP A 63 -4.13 -18.75 -6.41
C ASP A 63 -4.24 -19.53 -5.08
N GLY A 64 -4.33 -20.87 -5.16
CA GLY A 64 -4.59 -21.76 -4.03
C GLY A 64 -6.08 -21.97 -3.69
N ALA A 65 -7.02 -21.40 -4.43
CA ALA A 65 -8.45 -21.61 -4.19
C ALA A 65 -8.88 -23.07 -4.41
N GLU A 66 -8.19 -23.80 -5.28
CA GLU A 66 -8.40 -25.23 -5.49
C GLU A 66 -8.15 -26.10 -4.24
N ASN A 67 -7.31 -25.62 -3.32
CA ASN A 67 -6.97 -26.36 -2.08
C ASN A 67 -8.03 -26.23 -0.97
N GLY A 68 -9.14 -25.52 -1.23
CA GLY A 68 -10.24 -25.34 -0.29
C GLY A 68 -9.94 -24.41 0.91
N THR A 69 -8.81 -23.73 0.92
CA THR A 69 -8.39 -22.82 1.99
C THR A 69 -8.98 -21.42 1.86
N VAL A 70 -9.43 -21.06 0.65
CA VAL A 70 -9.99 -19.73 0.35
C VAL A 70 -11.48 -19.71 0.70
N ARG A 71 -11.89 -18.73 1.49
CA ARG A 71 -13.30 -18.52 1.84
C ARG A 71 -14.04 -17.82 0.70
N ASP A 72 -15.33 -18.13 0.52
CA ASP A 72 -16.19 -17.54 -0.51
C ASP A 72 -16.18 -16.00 -0.47
N ILE A 73 -16.11 -15.41 0.72
CA ILE A 73 -16.08 -13.96 0.91
C ILE A 73 -14.92 -13.28 0.15
N ALA A 74 -13.78 -13.95 0.02
CA ALA A 74 -12.62 -13.41 -0.70
C ALA A 74 -12.89 -13.25 -2.20
N VAL A 75 -13.79 -14.07 -2.76
CA VAL A 75 -14.23 -14.00 -4.14
C VAL A 75 -15.44 -13.09 -4.30
N LEU A 76 -16.42 -13.18 -3.39
CA LEU A 76 -17.62 -12.32 -3.40
C LEU A 76 -17.28 -10.83 -3.37
N THR A 77 -16.24 -10.44 -2.65
CA THR A 77 -15.79 -9.05 -2.58
C THR A 77 -15.18 -8.52 -3.89
N ARG A 78 -14.99 -9.37 -4.90
CA ARG A 78 -14.56 -8.96 -6.25
C ARG A 78 -15.69 -8.38 -7.09
N VAL A 79 -16.94 -8.71 -6.81
CA VAL A 79 -18.10 -8.18 -7.54
C VAL A 79 -18.10 -6.64 -7.46
N GLY A 80 -18.25 -6.00 -8.61
CA GLY A 80 -18.21 -4.56 -8.77
C GLY A 80 -16.79 -3.94 -8.77
N ARG A 81 -15.73 -4.78 -8.72
CA ARG A 81 -14.34 -4.30 -8.71
C ARG A 81 -13.58 -4.74 -9.97
N PRO A 82 -12.61 -3.94 -10.44
CA PRO A 82 -11.65 -4.38 -11.43
C PRO A 82 -10.92 -5.63 -10.92
N THR A 83 -10.87 -6.63 -11.76
CA THR A 83 -10.22 -7.92 -11.47
C THR A 83 -9.34 -8.27 -12.65
N CYS A 84 -8.06 -8.54 -12.40
CA CYS A 84 -7.11 -8.93 -13.43
C CYS A 84 -7.24 -10.43 -13.75
N PHE A 85 -6.88 -10.84 -14.95
CA PHE A 85 -6.92 -12.23 -15.39
C PHE A 85 -6.11 -12.44 -16.67
N VAL A 86 -5.82 -13.70 -16.96
CA VAL A 86 -5.50 -14.17 -18.30
C VAL A 86 -6.70 -14.89 -18.88
N ILE A 87 -6.84 -14.87 -20.20
CA ILE A 87 -7.85 -15.67 -20.93
C ILE A 87 -7.24 -17.05 -21.16
N GLU A 88 -7.83 -18.09 -20.55
CA GLU A 88 -7.35 -19.47 -20.70
C GLU A 88 -7.84 -20.12 -21.98
N GLY A 89 -9.02 -19.75 -22.45
CA GLY A 89 -9.64 -20.35 -23.62
C GLY A 89 -11.03 -19.79 -23.91
N MET A 90 -11.63 -20.32 -24.96
CA MET A 90 -13.01 -20.03 -25.34
C MET A 90 -13.76 -21.35 -25.50
N ASP A 91 -14.90 -21.44 -24.86
CA ASP A 91 -15.81 -22.60 -24.89
C ASP A 91 -17.19 -22.19 -25.41
N THR A 92 -18.07 -23.15 -25.49
CA THR A 92 -19.47 -22.95 -25.92
C THR A 92 -20.39 -23.44 -24.81
N ASP A 93 -21.39 -22.63 -24.45
CA ASP A 93 -22.39 -23.01 -23.46
C ASP A 93 -23.41 -24.00 -24.05
N PRO A 94 -24.30 -24.61 -23.23
CA PRO A 94 -25.30 -25.55 -23.71
C PRO A 94 -26.25 -24.98 -24.78
N ASP A 95 -26.41 -23.66 -24.83
CA ASP A 95 -27.23 -22.94 -25.80
C ASP A 95 -26.49 -22.61 -27.10
N GLY A 96 -25.25 -23.09 -27.24
CA GLY A 96 -24.39 -22.84 -28.40
C GLY A 96 -23.74 -21.48 -28.43
N GLN A 97 -23.76 -20.69 -27.31
CA GLN A 97 -23.15 -19.36 -27.26
C GLN A 97 -21.69 -19.45 -26.80
N PRO A 98 -20.77 -18.76 -27.49
CA PRO A 98 -19.38 -18.76 -27.07
C PRO A 98 -19.19 -17.95 -25.79
N PHE A 99 -18.26 -18.39 -24.94
CA PHE A 99 -17.82 -17.66 -23.76
C PHE A 99 -16.31 -17.84 -23.50
N TYR A 100 -15.68 -16.85 -22.85
CA TYR A 100 -14.28 -16.94 -22.44
C TYR A 100 -14.15 -17.53 -21.04
N ARG A 101 -13.14 -18.41 -20.87
CA ARG A 101 -12.68 -18.83 -19.53
C ARG A 101 -11.53 -17.96 -19.08
N LEU A 102 -11.64 -17.47 -17.85
CA LEU A 102 -10.69 -16.53 -17.24
C LEU A 102 -10.01 -17.16 -16.03
N SER A 103 -8.76 -16.80 -15.80
CA SER A 103 -8.02 -17.19 -14.61
C SER A 103 -7.26 -15.99 -14.02
N ARG A 104 -7.67 -15.59 -12.82
CA ARG A 104 -6.90 -14.67 -11.98
C ARG A 104 -5.78 -15.42 -11.25
N ALA A 105 -6.03 -16.65 -10.83
CA ALA A 105 -5.04 -17.52 -10.20
C ALA A 105 -3.79 -17.66 -11.07
N GLU A 106 -3.95 -17.83 -12.37
CA GLU A 106 -2.83 -17.91 -13.30
C GLU A 106 -2.10 -16.59 -13.44
N ALA A 107 -2.81 -15.45 -13.53
CA ALA A 107 -2.17 -14.14 -13.53
C ALA A 107 -1.35 -13.90 -12.24
N GLN A 108 -1.84 -14.38 -11.10
CA GLN A 108 -1.13 -14.32 -9.82
C GLN A 108 0.11 -15.23 -9.79
N ARG A 109 0.02 -16.46 -10.33
CA ARG A 109 1.18 -17.36 -10.44
C ARG A 109 2.28 -16.76 -11.32
N MET A 110 1.91 -16.20 -12.47
CA MET A 110 2.85 -15.50 -13.35
C MET A 110 3.50 -14.32 -12.63
N CYS A 111 2.71 -13.48 -11.94
CA CYS A 111 3.22 -12.34 -11.18
C CYS A 111 4.20 -12.77 -10.08
N LYS A 112 3.90 -13.85 -9.35
CA LYS A 112 4.79 -14.40 -8.34
C LYS A 112 6.10 -14.86 -8.98
N ALA A 113 6.03 -15.78 -9.94
CA ALA A 113 7.20 -16.44 -10.51
C ALA A 113 8.14 -15.49 -11.28
N GLU A 114 7.57 -14.51 -12.01
CA GLU A 114 8.34 -13.64 -12.91
C GLU A 114 8.71 -12.29 -12.27
N TYR A 115 8.08 -11.92 -11.15
CA TYR A 115 8.31 -10.63 -10.51
C TYR A 115 8.54 -10.74 -9.00
N LEU A 116 7.53 -11.18 -8.22
CA LEU A 116 7.59 -11.06 -6.77
C LEU A 116 8.62 -12.00 -6.12
N ASP A 117 8.86 -13.18 -6.70
CA ASP A 117 9.81 -14.15 -6.13
C ASP A 117 11.28 -13.72 -6.29
N SER A 118 11.56 -12.79 -7.21
CA SER A 118 12.88 -12.19 -7.37
C SER A 118 13.16 -11.05 -6.38
N LEU A 119 12.14 -10.53 -5.70
CA LEU A 119 12.27 -9.39 -4.80
C LEU A 119 12.71 -9.82 -3.40
N ASN A 120 13.60 -9.04 -2.82
CA ASN A 120 14.21 -9.25 -1.51
C ASN A 120 13.82 -8.15 -0.51
N PRO A 121 14.00 -8.38 0.82
CA PRO A 121 13.96 -7.30 1.79
C PRO A 121 14.88 -6.16 1.37
N GLY A 122 14.40 -4.92 1.45
CA GLY A 122 15.10 -3.72 0.97
C GLY A 122 14.70 -3.26 -0.43
N ASP A 123 14.09 -4.11 -1.26
CA ASP A 123 13.61 -3.71 -2.59
C ASP A 123 12.37 -2.82 -2.50
N ILE A 124 12.34 -1.79 -3.35
CA ILE A 124 11.25 -0.84 -3.43
C ILE A 124 10.30 -1.25 -4.55
N LEU A 125 8.99 -1.26 -4.24
CA LEU A 125 7.96 -1.59 -5.21
C LEU A 125 6.75 -0.66 -5.08
N PRO A 126 6.03 -0.39 -6.21
CA PRO A 126 4.75 0.28 -6.17
C PRO A 126 3.66 -0.68 -5.69
N CYS A 127 2.71 -0.17 -4.91
CA CYS A 127 1.54 -0.93 -4.50
C CYS A 127 0.31 -0.03 -4.40
N THR A 128 -0.88 -0.65 -4.34
CA THR A 128 -2.15 0.07 -4.15
C THR A 128 -2.79 -0.37 -2.84
N VAL A 129 -3.15 0.58 -2.00
CA VAL A 129 -3.86 0.30 -0.74
C VAL A 129 -5.27 -0.22 -1.05
N THR A 130 -5.58 -1.42 -0.61
CA THR A 130 -6.86 -2.09 -0.88
C THR A 130 -7.82 -2.06 0.31
N HIS A 131 -7.28 -2.06 1.53
CA HIS A 131 -8.07 -2.10 2.76
C HIS A 131 -7.26 -1.54 3.92
N ILE A 132 -7.94 -0.94 4.91
CA ILE A 132 -7.33 -0.37 6.11
C ILE A 132 -7.98 -0.98 7.34
N GLU A 133 -7.13 -1.49 8.24
CA GLU A 133 -7.49 -2.03 9.55
C GLU A 133 -6.75 -1.25 10.65
N PRO A 134 -7.17 -1.30 11.92
CA PRO A 134 -6.50 -0.58 12.99
C PRO A 134 -5.01 -0.90 13.15
N PHE A 135 -4.60 -2.12 12.82
CA PHE A 135 -3.21 -2.60 12.95
C PHE A 135 -2.34 -2.35 11.71
N GLY A 136 -2.92 -1.92 10.59
CA GLY A 136 -2.17 -1.70 9.34
C GLY A 136 -3.06 -1.57 8.12
N ALA A 137 -2.43 -1.46 6.95
CA ALA A 137 -3.10 -1.44 5.66
C ALA A 137 -2.74 -2.69 4.85
N PHE A 138 -3.68 -3.19 4.07
CA PHE A 138 -3.42 -4.21 3.06
C PHE A 138 -3.19 -3.54 1.72
N CYS A 139 -2.16 -4.00 1.03
CA CYS A 139 -1.75 -3.45 -0.27
C CYS A 139 -1.73 -4.55 -1.33
N ASP A 140 -2.19 -4.23 -2.53
CA ASP A 140 -1.97 -5.02 -3.72
C ASP A 140 -0.56 -4.72 -4.24
N VAL A 141 0.28 -5.73 -4.34
CA VAL A 141 1.67 -5.64 -4.83
C VAL A 141 1.83 -6.16 -6.27
N GLY A 142 0.73 -6.52 -6.90
CA GLY A 142 0.63 -7.03 -8.26
C GLY A 142 -0.45 -8.10 -8.39
N CYS A 143 -1.26 -8.01 -9.44
CA CYS A 143 -2.33 -8.97 -9.75
C CYS A 143 -3.30 -9.25 -8.57
N GLY A 144 -3.50 -8.26 -7.68
CA GLY A 144 -4.32 -8.43 -6.50
C GLY A 144 -3.72 -9.34 -5.42
N ILE A 145 -2.39 -9.57 -5.45
CA ILE A 145 -1.67 -10.27 -4.41
C ILE A 145 -1.52 -9.33 -3.21
N SER A 146 -2.02 -9.78 -2.07
CA SER A 146 -2.10 -8.96 -0.86
C SER A 146 -0.81 -9.03 -0.04
N ALA A 147 -0.32 -7.86 0.38
CA ALA A 147 0.75 -7.67 1.34
C ALA A 147 0.28 -6.83 2.53
N LEU A 148 0.93 -6.96 3.69
CA LEU A 148 0.61 -6.19 4.88
C LEU A 148 1.58 -5.02 5.07
N LEU A 149 1.05 -3.84 5.30
CA LEU A 149 1.77 -2.64 5.72
C LEU A 149 1.35 -2.30 7.16
N PRO A 150 2.10 -2.77 8.18
CA PRO A 150 1.78 -2.56 9.58
C PRO A 150 1.80 -1.09 9.97
N ILE A 151 1.03 -0.71 11.01
CA ILE A 151 0.93 0.69 11.47
C ILE A 151 2.27 1.27 11.92
N ASP A 152 3.14 0.48 12.53
CA ASP A 152 4.50 0.86 12.96
C ASP A 152 5.48 1.01 11.79
N CYS A 153 5.13 0.52 10.61
CA CYS A 153 5.88 0.65 9.37
C CYS A 153 5.41 1.84 8.50
N LEU A 154 4.35 2.53 8.90
CA LEU A 154 3.81 3.70 8.19
C LEU A 154 4.55 5.00 8.53
N SER A 155 5.10 5.11 9.72
CA SER A 155 5.77 6.34 10.19
C SER A 155 6.66 6.06 11.39
N VAL A 156 7.71 6.86 11.56
CA VAL A 156 8.48 6.97 12.80
C VAL A 156 7.67 7.73 13.86
N SER A 157 6.90 8.73 13.44
CA SER A 157 5.96 9.43 14.31
C SER A 157 4.80 8.52 14.69
N ARG A 158 4.39 8.55 15.95
CA ARG A 158 3.24 7.79 16.41
C ARG A 158 1.96 8.30 15.74
N ILE A 159 1.21 7.40 15.12
CA ILE A 159 -0.09 7.67 14.49
C ILE A 159 -1.16 6.84 15.18
N ALA A 160 -2.40 7.33 15.19
CA ALA A 160 -3.53 6.65 15.83
C ALA A 160 -4.17 5.61 14.90
N SER A 161 -4.09 5.86 13.59
CA SER A 161 -4.68 5.00 12.56
C SER A 161 -3.81 5.00 11.29
N PRO A 162 -3.76 3.90 10.54
CA PRO A 162 -3.14 3.89 9.22
C PRO A 162 -3.77 4.91 8.26
N ALA A 163 -5.06 5.26 8.45
CA ALA A 163 -5.74 6.30 7.70
C ALA A 163 -5.14 7.70 7.88
N ASP A 164 -4.31 7.92 8.92
CA ASP A 164 -3.52 9.15 9.07
C ASP A 164 -2.44 9.31 7.98
N ARG A 165 -2.07 8.22 7.30
CA ARG A 165 -1.01 8.20 6.28
C ARG A 165 -1.52 7.84 4.90
N VAL A 166 -2.36 6.81 4.77
CA VAL A 166 -2.77 6.23 3.51
C VAL A 166 -4.28 6.16 3.38
N SER A 167 -4.78 6.10 2.14
CA SER A 167 -6.21 5.94 1.83
C SER A 167 -6.42 4.71 0.95
N VAL A 168 -7.58 4.08 1.06
CA VAL A 168 -7.98 3.02 0.14
C VAL A 168 -8.00 3.55 -1.30
N GLY A 169 -7.40 2.81 -2.23
CA GLY A 169 -7.22 3.17 -3.63
C GLY A 169 -5.97 4.01 -3.91
N GLN A 170 -5.26 4.47 -2.89
CA GLN A 170 -4.04 5.24 -3.07
C GLN A 170 -2.90 4.36 -3.60
N GLN A 171 -2.21 4.83 -4.63
CA GLN A 171 -0.95 4.25 -5.08
C GLN A 171 0.18 4.83 -4.23
N ILE A 172 1.01 3.96 -3.70
CA ILE A 172 2.14 4.30 -2.83
C ILE A 172 3.37 3.49 -3.22
N LEU A 173 4.55 3.98 -2.83
CA LEU A 173 5.79 3.22 -2.86
C LEU A 173 6.02 2.61 -1.49
N CYS A 174 6.45 1.35 -1.47
CA CYS A 174 6.82 0.64 -0.26
C CYS A 174 8.19 -0.03 -0.43
N VAL A 175 8.88 -0.25 0.67
CA VAL A 175 10.02 -1.15 0.75
C VAL A 175 9.57 -2.47 1.35
N ILE A 176 10.08 -3.59 0.84
CA ILE A 176 9.84 -4.91 1.43
C ILE A 176 10.66 -5.02 2.72
N LYS A 177 9.98 -5.22 3.85
CA LYS A 177 10.63 -5.44 5.13
C LYS A 177 11.07 -6.89 5.30
N ASN A 178 10.15 -7.81 5.15
CA ASN A 178 10.39 -9.25 5.19
C ASN A 178 9.21 -10.02 4.55
N ARG A 179 9.25 -11.35 4.65
CA ARG A 179 8.09 -12.23 4.37
C ARG A 179 7.59 -12.82 5.69
N ASP A 180 6.28 -12.96 5.83
CA ASP A 180 5.69 -13.64 6.99
C ASP A 180 5.81 -15.17 6.86
N ALA A 181 5.36 -15.91 7.90
CA ALA A 181 5.39 -17.37 7.92
C ALA A 181 4.58 -18.04 6.78
N GLN A 182 3.72 -17.30 6.10
CA GLN A 182 2.97 -17.73 4.92
C GLN A 182 3.61 -17.26 3.59
N GLY A 183 4.79 -16.66 3.64
CA GLY A 183 5.52 -16.15 2.48
C GLY A 183 4.96 -14.83 1.91
N ARG A 184 4.03 -14.16 2.60
CA ARG A 184 3.45 -12.88 2.16
C ARG A 184 4.38 -11.73 2.54
N PHE A 185 4.45 -10.71 1.71
CA PHE A 185 5.24 -9.53 2.02
C PHE A 185 4.69 -8.74 3.21
N VAL A 186 5.61 -8.34 4.08
CA VAL A 186 5.43 -7.28 5.06
C VAL A 186 6.15 -6.04 4.52
N LEU A 187 5.42 -4.95 4.38
CA LEU A 187 5.86 -3.71 3.75
C LEU A 187 6.18 -2.64 4.78
N SER A 188 6.96 -1.66 4.36
CA SER A 188 7.20 -0.42 5.10
C SER A 188 7.25 0.77 4.16
N ILE A 189 6.86 1.96 4.63
CA ILE A 189 7.04 3.22 3.92
C ILE A 189 7.88 4.22 4.71
N ARG A 190 8.04 4.03 6.02
CA ARG A 190 8.72 5.00 6.89
C ARG A 190 10.17 5.26 6.47
N GLU A 191 10.85 4.25 5.94
CA GLU A 191 12.23 4.37 5.46
C GLU A 191 12.33 5.24 4.19
N LEU A 192 11.26 5.26 3.39
CA LEU A 192 11.19 6.06 2.17
C LEU A 192 10.84 7.53 2.44
N LEU A 193 10.31 7.84 3.63
CA LEU A 193 9.88 9.19 4.02
C LEU A 193 11.02 10.02 4.65
N GLY A 194 12.25 9.61 4.45
CA GLY A 194 13.44 10.34 4.84
C GLY A 194 13.88 10.14 6.29
N THR A 195 15.11 10.54 6.55
CA THR A 195 15.76 10.60 7.87
C THR A 195 15.24 11.79 8.68
N TRP A 196 15.58 11.84 9.97
CA TRP A 196 15.25 13.00 10.81
C TRP A 196 15.84 14.31 10.24
N ALA A 197 17.10 14.27 9.81
CA ALA A 197 17.81 15.44 9.29
C ALA A 197 17.18 15.94 7.96
N GLU A 198 16.86 15.02 7.04
CA GLU A 198 16.22 15.36 5.75
C GLU A 198 14.84 16.01 5.97
N ASN A 199 14.05 15.50 6.90
CA ASN A 199 12.74 16.07 7.22
C ASN A 199 12.89 17.42 7.94
N ALA A 200 13.82 17.54 8.89
CA ALA A 200 14.07 18.78 9.63
C ALA A 200 14.63 19.90 8.76
N ALA A 201 15.39 19.57 7.71
CA ALA A 201 15.95 20.55 6.76
C ALA A 201 14.88 21.37 6.02
N GLY A 202 13.64 20.90 5.99
CA GLY A 202 12.51 21.63 5.41
C GLY A 202 11.95 22.74 6.31
N PHE A 203 12.50 22.92 7.52
CA PHE A 203 11.97 23.85 8.52
C PHE A 203 13.04 24.78 9.09
N THR A 204 12.61 26.00 9.47
CA THR A 204 13.49 27.01 10.01
C THR A 204 12.98 27.48 11.38
N VAL A 205 13.92 27.72 12.32
CA VAL A 205 13.58 28.35 13.61
C VAL A 205 13.01 29.74 13.34
N GLY A 206 11.89 30.04 13.97
CA GLY A 206 11.20 31.33 13.79
C GLY A 206 10.00 31.26 12.83
N GLU A 207 9.82 30.18 12.09
CA GLU A 207 8.65 30.06 11.23
C GLU A 207 7.43 29.48 11.94
N THR A 208 6.25 29.73 11.37
CA THR A 208 4.98 29.19 11.82
C THR A 208 4.42 28.25 10.76
N VAL A 209 4.10 27.03 11.17
CA VAL A 209 3.64 25.96 10.28
C VAL A 209 2.38 25.29 10.83
N VAL A 210 1.66 24.58 9.98
CA VAL A 210 0.56 23.71 10.40
C VAL A 210 1.12 22.40 10.92
N GLY A 211 0.60 21.93 12.06
CA GLY A 211 0.91 20.62 12.60
C GLY A 211 -0.36 19.87 12.98
N ILE A 212 -0.24 18.57 13.18
CA ILE A 212 -1.33 17.70 13.63
C ILE A 212 -0.98 17.17 15.02
N VAL A 213 -1.88 17.38 15.99
CA VAL A 213 -1.76 16.82 17.34
C VAL A 213 -1.78 15.29 17.26
N ARG A 214 -0.74 14.64 17.78
CA ARG A 214 -0.65 13.17 17.80
C ARG A 214 -0.94 12.59 19.18
N SER A 215 -0.46 13.24 20.24
CA SER A 215 -0.85 12.91 21.61
C SER A 215 -0.74 14.14 22.51
N VAL A 216 -1.54 14.13 23.57
CA VAL A 216 -1.53 15.15 24.63
C VAL A 216 -1.16 14.42 25.92
N GLU A 217 0.01 14.78 26.47
CA GLU A 217 0.56 14.21 27.70
C GLU A 217 0.64 15.30 28.79
N GLU A 218 0.79 14.93 30.04
CA GLU A 218 0.93 15.90 31.15
C GLU A 218 2.10 16.86 30.96
N TYR A 219 3.21 16.36 30.39
CA TYR A 219 4.45 17.13 30.17
C TYR A 219 4.51 17.84 28.83
N GLY A 220 3.49 17.73 27.98
CA GLY A 220 3.43 18.44 26.71
C GLY A 220 2.61 17.75 25.63
N THR A 221 2.44 18.44 24.53
CA THR A 221 1.68 18.00 23.37
C THR A 221 2.61 17.64 22.22
N PHE A 222 2.55 16.39 21.73
CA PHE A 222 3.27 15.97 20.53
C PHE A 222 2.49 16.39 19.28
N ILE A 223 3.16 17.16 18.45
CA ILE A 223 2.59 17.72 17.22
C ILE A 223 3.50 17.33 16.06
N GLU A 224 2.91 16.65 15.10
CA GLU A 224 3.59 16.30 13.87
C GLU A 224 3.51 17.46 12.88
N ILE A 225 4.65 17.84 12.31
CA ILE A 225 4.78 18.94 11.34
C ILE A 225 5.10 18.44 9.92
N ALA A 226 5.56 17.20 9.80
CA ALA A 226 5.68 16.45 8.55
C ALA A 226 5.58 14.94 8.84
N PRO A 227 5.27 14.08 7.88
CA PRO A 227 5.44 12.63 8.03
C PRO A 227 6.85 12.33 8.54
N ASN A 228 6.98 11.43 9.53
CA ASN A 228 8.23 11.12 10.24
C ASN A 228 8.81 12.24 11.12
N LEU A 229 8.22 13.43 11.22
CA LEU A 229 8.79 14.52 12.00
C LEU A 229 7.75 15.11 12.96
N ALA A 230 7.98 14.93 14.26
CA ALA A 230 7.14 15.50 15.31
C ALA A 230 7.98 16.38 16.25
N GLY A 231 7.36 17.45 16.74
CA GLY A 231 7.90 18.30 17.79
C GLY A 231 7.06 18.20 19.06
N LEU A 232 7.56 18.83 20.13
CA LEU A 232 6.92 18.91 21.42
C LEU A 232 6.60 20.38 21.76
N ALA A 233 5.34 20.66 22.03
CA ALA A 233 4.85 21.91 22.59
C ALA A 233 4.51 21.75 24.08
N GLU A 234 4.39 22.86 24.81
CA GLU A 234 3.84 22.86 26.16
C GLU A 234 2.41 22.30 26.18
N SER A 235 2.01 21.72 27.29
CA SER A 235 0.65 21.19 27.44
C SER A 235 -0.38 22.31 27.28
N CYS A 236 -1.38 22.07 26.44
CA CYS A 236 -2.47 23.02 26.20
C CYS A 236 -3.80 22.29 26.36
N ALA A 237 -4.64 22.85 27.21
CA ALA A 237 -5.99 22.28 27.47
C ALA A 237 -6.88 22.38 26.23
N GLY A 238 -7.75 21.37 26.05
CA GLY A 238 -8.74 21.37 24.99
C GLY A 238 -8.27 20.85 23.62
N LEU A 239 -7.01 20.40 23.51
CA LEU A 239 -6.52 19.75 22.30
C LEU A 239 -6.88 18.27 22.26
N THR A 240 -7.15 17.77 21.07
CA THR A 240 -7.45 16.36 20.83
C THR A 240 -6.54 15.78 19.73
N PRO A 241 -6.15 14.49 19.82
CA PRO A 241 -5.41 13.83 18.74
C PRO A 241 -6.16 13.93 17.39
N GLY A 242 -5.42 14.19 16.31
CA GLY A 242 -5.95 14.43 14.97
C GLY A 242 -6.28 15.89 14.65
N GLN A 243 -6.32 16.77 15.66
CA GLN A 243 -6.62 18.19 15.47
C GLN A 243 -5.45 18.89 14.76
N ALA A 244 -5.78 19.74 13.77
CA ALA A 244 -4.82 20.62 13.13
C ALA A 244 -4.62 21.88 13.99
N VAL A 245 -3.36 22.27 14.15
CA VAL A 245 -2.96 23.45 14.92
C VAL A 245 -1.88 24.22 14.17
N SER A 246 -1.82 25.55 14.43
CA SER A 246 -0.68 26.36 13.95
C SER A 246 0.37 26.43 15.04
N VAL A 247 1.61 26.11 14.71
CA VAL A 247 2.74 26.05 15.65
C VAL A 247 3.91 26.88 15.15
N TYR A 248 4.53 27.60 16.08
CA TYR A 248 5.77 28.32 15.88
C TYR A 248 6.95 27.42 16.26
N ILE A 249 7.96 27.34 15.42
CA ILE A 249 9.18 26.56 15.64
C ILE A 249 10.14 27.38 16.50
N LYS A 250 10.19 27.06 17.79
CA LYS A 250 11.05 27.77 18.77
C LYS A 250 12.51 27.35 18.69
N ASN A 251 12.73 26.01 18.45
CA ASN A 251 14.11 25.49 18.39
C ASN A 251 14.12 24.12 17.67
N ILE A 252 15.21 23.85 16.96
CA ILE A 252 15.51 22.56 16.32
C ILE A 252 16.83 22.06 16.91
N LEU A 253 16.83 20.87 17.53
CA LEU A 253 17.92 20.28 18.29
C LEU A 253 18.31 18.93 17.66
N PRO A 254 19.19 18.91 16.64
CA PRO A 254 19.55 17.69 15.93
C PRO A 254 20.16 16.61 16.83
N GLU A 255 21.01 17.01 17.77
CA GLU A 255 21.69 16.11 18.70
C GLU A 255 20.73 15.33 19.62
N LYS A 256 19.49 15.80 19.75
CA LYS A 256 18.43 15.16 20.54
C LYS A 256 17.27 14.66 19.68
N MET A 257 17.32 14.91 18.36
CA MET A 257 16.19 14.72 17.43
C MET A 257 14.90 15.34 17.98
N LYS A 258 14.98 16.58 18.47
CA LYS A 258 13.86 17.30 19.10
C LYS A 258 13.59 18.61 18.40
N ILE A 259 12.30 18.88 18.19
CA ILE A 259 11.81 20.19 17.76
C ILE A 259 10.94 20.74 18.89
N LYS A 260 11.28 21.93 19.39
CA LYS A 260 10.46 22.65 20.35
C LYS A 260 9.48 23.55 19.63
N LEU A 261 8.21 23.38 19.94
CA LEU A 261 7.09 24.08 19.32
C LEU A 261 6.38 24.97 20.35
N VAL A 262 5.74 26.03 19.86
CA VAL A 262 4.77 26.83 20.62
C VAL A 262 3.47 26.84 19.82
N ILE A 263 2.36 26.48 20.44
CA ILE A 263 1.04 26.52 19.81
C ILE A 263 0.60 27.98 19.71
N VAL A 264 0.35 28.44 18.49
CA VAL A 264 -0.07 29.82 18.19
C VAL A 264 -1.59 29.90 18.02
N ASN A 265 -2.16 28.90 17.32
CA ASN A 265 -3.59 28.82 17.09
C ASN A 265 -4.05 27.37 17.07
N HIS A 266 -5.08 27.05 17.84
CA HIS A 266 -5.68 25.71 17.95
C HIS A 266 -7.08 25.63 17.35
N ALA A 267 -7.57 26.69 16.69
CA ALA A 267 -8.88 26.75 16.07
C ALA A 267 -8.81 26.67 14.53
N LEU A 268 -7.94 25.80 13.98
CA LEU A 268 -7.95 25.58 12.53
C LEU A 268 -9.17 24.74 12.15
N SER A 269 -10.07 25.33 11.35
CA SER A 269 -11.36 24.76 10.98
C SER A 269 -11.27 23.66 9.89
N GLN A 270 -10.08 23.40 9.32
CA GLN A 270 -9.90 22.41 8.27
C GLN A 270 -9.14 21.21 8.80
N SER A 271 -9.63 20.01 8.47
CA SER A 271 -8.86 18.78 8.62
C SER A 271 -7.62 18.88 7.74
N HIS A 272 -6.45 18.75 8.33
CA HIS A 272 -5.18 18.75 7.60
C HIS A 272 -4.64 17.32 7.53
N ARG A 273 -4.16 16.94 6.36
CA ARG A 273 -3.48 15.67 6.15
C ARG A 273 -2.20 15.94 5.40
N PHE A 274 -1.10 15.38 5.90
CA PHE A 274 0.17 15.48 5.19
C PHE A 274 0.18 14.54 3.98
N GLU A 275 0.67 15.04 2.86
CA GLU A 275 1.00 14.21 1.71
C GLU A 275 2.29 13.43 1.98
N LEU A 276 2.38 12.22 1.42
CA LEU A 276 3.60 11.42 1.50
C LEU A 276 4.65 12.03 0.57
N ARG A 277 5.74 12.52 1.14
CA ARG A 277 6.90 12.97 0.40
C ARG A 277 7.98 11.91 0.48
N TYR A 278 8.25 11.25 -0.63
CA TYR A 278 9.31 10.26 -0.72
C TYR A 278 10.66 10.92 -0.97
N PHE A 279 11.67 10.53 -0.19
CA PHE A 279 13.07 10.88 -0.39
C PHE A 279 13.80 9.81 -1.20
N ILE A 280 13.30 8.58 -1.15
CA ILE A 280 13.80 7.43 -1.90
C ILE A 280 12.62 6.85 -2.68
N THR A 281 12.77 6.73 -4.01
CA THR A 281 11.68 6.34 -4.90
C THR A 281 11.95 5.07 -5.70
N GLU A 282 13.19 4.60 -5.74
CA GLU A 282 13.61 3.43 -6.50
C GLU A 282 14.88 2.81 -5.93
N GLY A 283 15.21 1.60 -6.36
CA GLY A 283 16.43 0.89 -5.98
C GLY A 283 16.23 -0.09 -4.83
N HIS A 284 17.31 -0.31 -4.09
CA HIS A 284 17.41 -1.24 -2.97
C HIS A 284 18.02 -0.55 -1.76
N LEU A 285 17.51 -0.86 -0.57
CA LEU A 285 18.02 -0.37 0.71
C LEU A 285 18.63 -1.54 1.50
N ASP A 286 19.94 -1.55 1.68
CA ASP A 286 20.60 -2.49 2.61
C ASP A 286 20.34 -2.09 4.06
N HIS A 287 20.41 -0.78 4.33
CA HIS A 287 20.29 -0.22 5.67
C HIS A 287 19.71 1.20 5.61
N TRP A 288 18.87 1.53 6.57
CA TRP A 288 18.34 2.89 6.77
C TRP A 288 18.51 3.33 8.20
N LEU A 289 19.08 4.53 8.41
CA LEU A 289 19.27 5.14 9.71
C LEU A 289 18.50 6.45 9.78
N TYR A 290 17.44 6.48 10.58
CA TYR A 290 16.66 7.69 10.81
C TYR A 290 17.38 8.69 11.72
N SER A 291 18.08 8.17 12.73
CA SER A 291 18.70 8.98 13.80
C SER A 291 19.88 9.78 13.28
N THR A 292 20.04 11.00 13.82
CA THR A 292 21.25 11.80 13.60
C THR A 292 22.47 11.15 14.25
N PRO A 293 23.69 11.38 13.74
CA PRO A 293 24.91 10.79 14.29
C PRO A 293 25.12 11.10 15.77
N GLU A 294 24.70 12.28 16.22
CA GLU A 294 24.90 12.78 17.58
C GLU A 294 23.83 12.25 18.56
N SER A 295 22.75 11.63 18.04
CA SER A 295 21.66 11.18 18.90
C SER A 295 21.98 9.89 19.62
N HIS A 296 21.71 9.85 20.93
CA HIS A 296 21.79 8.60 21.72
C HIS A 296 20.66 7.61 21.39
N LYS A 297 19.55 8.11 20.86
CA LYS A 297 18.44 7.25 20.43
C LYS A 297 18.68 6.77 19.01
N ARG A 298 18.80 5.47 18.82
CA ARG A 298 19.00 4.86 17.51
C ARG A 298 17.69 4.29 16.99
N ILE A 299 17.28 4.76 15.80
CA ILE A 299 16.14 4.23 15.04
C ILE A 299 16.69 3.88 13.66
N GLU A 300 16.66 2.61 13.33
CA GLU A 300 17.20 2.09 12.08
C GLU A 300 16.41 0.88 11.59
N THR A 301 16.61 0.51 10.35
CA THR A 301 16.17 -0.74 9.75
C THR A 301 17.34 -1.34 8.97
N ASP A 302 17.71 -2.56 9.30
CA ASP A 302 18.74 -3.33 8.60
C ASP A 302 18.02 -4.44 7.81
N PHE A 303 18.01 -4.28 6.50
CA PHE A 303 17.35 -5.23 5.59
C PHE A 303 18.24 -6.44 5.29
N SER A 304 19.56 -6.33 5.43
CA SER A 304 20.51 -7.43 5.18
C SER A 304 20.33 -8.58 6.17
N VAL A 305 20.02 -8.27 7.43
CA VAL A 305 19.74 -9.27 8.47
C VAL A 305 18.39 -9.95 8.25
N MET A 306 17.43 -9.24 7.68
CA MET A 306 16.08 -9.75 7.42
C MET A 306 16.04 -10.73 6.24
N ALA A 307 16.98 -10.62 5.30
CA ALA A 307 17.13 -11.56 4.19
C ALA A 307 17.63 -12.96 4.65
N CYS A 308 18.33 -13.03 5.78
CA CYS A 308 18.91 -14.28 6.32
C CYS A 308 18.00 -15.06 7.26
N ASN A 309 16.90 -14.48 7.74
CA ASN A 309 15.92 -15.12 8.62
C ASN A 309 14.51 -15.04 8.00
N PRO A 310 14.12 -16.03 7.17
CA PRO A 310 12.70 -16.18 6.87
C PRO A 310 11.98 -16.56 8.18
N ALA A 311 11.07 -15.71 8.62
CA ALA A 311 10.29 -15.87 9.85
C ALA A 311 9.34 -17.09 9.77
#